data_90d0749b1f07a1469e249975ec7decdd
#
_entry.id   90d0749b1f07a1469e249975ec7decdd
#
_cell.length_a   1.000
_cell.length_b   1.000
_cell.length_c   1.000
_cell.angle_alpha   90.00
_cell.angle_beta   90.00
_cell.angle_gamma   90.00
#
_symmetry.space_group_name_H-M   'P 1'
#
loop_
_entity.id
_entity.type
_entity.pdbx_description
1 polymer ?
#
loop_
_entity_poly.entity_id
_entity_poly.type
_entity_poly.pdbx_seq_one_letter_code
_entity_poly.pdbx_strand_id
1 'polypeptide(L)'
;MADHIIMKPLNLFPVVGLLWMTTCHAELIVIADLGGKDASPFYDSINAEQHDATLPSAPSFSPEVIGEAAMLPVSTPELSPGKVASRPLQLPGIGALFLIGDDPDSRQWLSQHAATLTKLQAVGLVVNVRDMAGLQALRVLVPGLLLSPASGSELARRLQLQHYPVLITDTQFSQQLSP
;
A
#
# COMPACT_ATOMS: atom_id res chain seq x y z
N MET A 1 -25.46 -85.13 6.83
CA MET A 1 -25.42 -83.80 7.55
C MET A 1 -25.40 -82.75 6.50
N ALA A 2 -26.55 -82.20 6.26
CA ALA A 2 -26.77 -81.22 5.19
C ALA A 2 -27.07 -79.83 5.85
N ASP A 3 -26.17 -78.93 5.72
CA ASP A 3 -26.41 -77.55 6.16
C ASP A 3 -27.05 -76.76 5.03
N HIS A 4 -28.26 -76.32 5.26
CA HIS A 4 -29.03 -75.46 4.42
C HIS A 4 -28.55 -74.00 4.55
N ILE A 5 -27.93 -73.49 3.50
CA ILE A 5 -27.68 -72.09 3.39
C ILE A 5 -28.93 -71.39 2.86
N ILE A 6 -29.59 -70.64 3.73
CA ILE A 6 -30.75 -69.81 3.38
C ILE A 6 -30.21 -68.46 2.83
N MET A 7 -30.33 -68.27 1.52
CA MET A 7 -30.09 -66.98 0.87
C MET A 7 -31.30 -66.07 1.10
N LYS A 8 -31.10 -64.99 1.83
CA LYS A 8 -32.08 -63.88 1.93
C LYS A 8 -32.07 -63.02 0.65
N PRO A 9 -33.22 -62.69 0.10
CA PRO A 9 -33.28 -61.75 -1.04
C PRO A 9 -32.97 -60.36 -0.60
N LEU A 10 -31.98 -59.70 -1.31
CA LEU A 10 -31.60 -58.33 -1.17
C LEU A 10 -32.65 -57.43 -1.87
N ASN A 11 -33.51 -56.78 -1.08
CA ASN A 11 -34.46 -55.82 -1.59
C ASN A 11 -33.72 -54.54 -2.07
N LEU A 12 -33.61 -54.43 -3.38
CA LEU A 12 -33.12 -53.26 -4.05
C LEU A 12 -34.24 -52.20 -4.11
N PHE A 13 -34.27 -51.27 -3.14
CA PHE A 13 -35.15 -50.11 -3.19
C PHE A 13 -34.46 -49.04 -4.08
N PRO A 14 -35.12 -48.52 -5.12
CA PRO A 14 -34.62 -47.37 -5.83
C PRO A 14 -34.92 -46.10 -5.02
N VAL A 15 -33.88 -45.49 -4.45
CA VAL A 15 -33.98 -44.17 -3.84
C VAL A 15 -34.03 -43.12 -4.98
N VAL A 16 -35.23 -42.72 -5.33
CA VAL A 16 -35.47 -41.57 -6.18
C VAL A 16 -35.18 -40.34 -5.32
N GLY A 17 -33.93 -39.85 -5.44
CA GLY A 17 -33.53 -38.59 -4.85
C GLY A 17 -34.13 -37.41 -5.59
N LEU A 18 -35.19 -36.84 -5.01
CA LEU A 18 -35.79 -35.58 -5.50
C LEU A 18 -34.82 -34.44 -5.21
N LEU A 19 -34.08 -34.00 -6.27
CA LEU A 19 -33.20 -32.82 -6.22
C LEU A 19 -34.10 -31.58 -6.13
N TRP A 20 -34.26 -31.05 -4.92
CA TRP A 20 -34.86 -29.73 -4.75
C TRP A 20 -33.76 -28.69 -5.06
N MET A 21 -33.80 -28.11 -6.27
CA MET A 21 -33.05 -26.92 -6.60
C MET A 21 -33.68 -25.73 -5.89
N THR A 22 -33.10 -25.34 -4.76
CA THR A 22 -33.42 -24.07 -4.13
C THR A 22 -32.76 -22.97 -4.94
N THR A 23 -33.54 -22.25 -5.76
CA THR A 23 -33.13 -21.02 -6.40
C THR A 23 -32.97 -19.96 -5.30
N CYS A 24 -31.73 -19.63 -4.98
CA CYS A 24 -31.42 -18.52 -4.12
C CYS A 24 -31.65 -17.22 -4.91
N HIS A 25 -32.78 -16.57 -4.69
CA HIS A 25 -33.03 -15.21 -5.19
C HIS A 25 -32.40 -14.26 -4.18
N ALA A 26 -31.26 -13.67 -4.54
CA ALA A 26 -30.73 -12.52 -3.80
C ALA A 26 -31.58 -11.31 -4.18
N GLU A 27 -32.53 -10.95 -3.36
CA GLU A 27 -33.26 -9.69 -3.48
C GLU A 27 -32.40 -8.57 -2.90
N LEU A 28 -31.98 -7.65 -3.76
CA LEU A 28 -31.23 -6.47 -3.35
C LEU A 28 -32.21 -5.50 -2.68
N ILE A 29 -32.25 -5.50 -1.34
CA ILE A 29 -33.03 -4.52 -0.59
C ILE A 29 -32.22 -3.23 -0.53
N VAL A 30 -32.65 -2.22 -1.27
CA VAL A 30 -32.14 -0.85 -1.14
C VAL A 30 -32.68 -0.28 0.17
N ILE A 31 -31.84 -0.17 1.20
CA ILE A 31 -32.23 0.22 2.56
C ILE A 31 -32.50 1.72 2.70
N ALA A 32 -31.91 2.55 1.87
CA ALA A 32 -32.20 3.98 1.83
C ALA A 32 -31.85 4.57 0.46
N ASP A 33 -32.82 5.19 -0.18
CA ASP A 33 -32.58 6.20 -1.21
C ASP A 33 -32.56 7.56 -0.50
N LEU A 34 -31.37 8.07 -0.23
CA LEU A 34 -31.18 9.38 0.42
C LEU A 34 -31.30 10.53 -0.58
N GLY A 35 -31.90 10.29 -1.73
CA GLY A 35 -32.21 11.35 -2.68
C GLY A 35 -30.97 12.09 -3.18
N GLY A 36 -30.01 11.37 -3.73
CA GLY A 36 -28.88 11.98 -4.41
C GLY A 36 -29.38 12.81 -5.60
N LYS A 37 -28.87 14.04 -5.75
CA LYS A 37 -29.13 14.81 -6.95
C LYS A 37 -28.57 14.03 -8.14
N ASP A 38 -29.37 13.92 -9.19
CA ASP A 38 -28.92 13.31 -10.44
C ASP A 38 -27.61 13.97 -10.89
N ALA A 39 -26.56 13.17 -10.99
CA ALA A 39 -25.24 13.65 -11.40
C ALA A 39 -25.08 13.71 -12.92
N SER A 40 -26.05 13.21 -13.68
CA SER A 40 -26.03 13.23 -15.14
C SER A 40 -25.72 14.61 -15.74
N PRO A 41 -26.30 15.73 -15.22
CA PRO A 41 -25.99 17.05 -15.77
C PRO A 41 -24.51 17.45 -15.59
N PHE A 42 -23.85 16.93 -14.58
CA PHE A 42 -22.41 17.20 -14.37
C PHE A 42 -21.55 16.38 -15.35
N TYR A 43 -21.94 15.16 -15.65
CA TYR A 43 -21.24 14.33 -16.64
C TYR A 43 -21.50 14.80 -18.06
N ASP A 44 -22.70 15.27 -18.37
CA ASP A 44 -23.02 15.85 -19.66
C ASP A 44 -22.20 17.10 -19.95
N SER A 45 -21.91 17.92 -18.94
CA SER A 45 -21.05 19.08 -19.09
C SER A 45 -19.56 18.72 -19.29
N ILE A 46 -19.13 17.55 -18.86
CA ILE A 46 -17.76 17.04 -19.06
C ILE A 46 -17.64 16.36 -20.43
N ASN A 47 -18.71 15.71 -20.89
CA ASN A 47 -18.80 15.00 -22.16
C ASN A 47 -19.39 15.85 -23.29
N ALA A 48 -19.70 17.12 -23.07
CA ALA A 48 -20.11 18.04 -24.12
C ALA A 48 -18.95 18.23 -25.11
N GLU A 49 -18.76 17.23 -25.92
CA GLU A 49 -17.90 17.21 -27.08
C GLU A 49 -18.22 18.41 -27.98
N GLN A 50 -17.21 19.27 -28.13
CA GLN A 50 -16.85 19.95 -29.34
C GLN A 50 -17.97 20.12 -30.38
N HIS A 51 -18.80 21.13 -30.19
CA HIS A 51 -19.41 21.81 -31.33
C HIS A 51 -18.98 23.27 -31.28
N ASP A 52 -18.27 23.67 -32.33
CA ASP A 52 -17.76 25.00 -32.63
C ASP A 52 -18.55 26.17 -31.98
N ALA A 53 -18.02 26.69 -30.92
CA ALA A 53 -18.28 28.04 -30.50
C ALA A 53 -16.99 28.62 -29.96
N THR A 54 -16.46 29.60 -30.66
CA THR A 54 -15.40 30.48 -30.22
C THR A 54 -15.73 31.10 -28.86
N LEU A 55 -15.47 30.40 -27.79
CA LEU A 55 -15.51 30.93 -26.45
C LEU A 55 -14.14 31.55 -26.13
N PRO A 56 -14.07 32.70 -25.44
CA PRO A 56 -12.82 33.27 -25.01
C PRO A 56 -12.09 32.20 -24.17
N SER A 57 -10.82 31.96 -24.51
CA SER A 57 -9.93 31.02 -23.82
C SER A 57 -10.09 31.18 -22.31
N ALA A 58 -10.80 30.26 -21.68
CA ALA A 58 -10.64 30.07 -20.24
C ALA A 58 -9.15 29.76 -20.00
N PRO A 59 -8.56 30.31 -18.93
CA PRO A 59 -7.19 29.96 -18.60
C PRO A 59 -7.10 28.45 -18.52
N SER A 60 -6.35 27.85 -19.45
CA SER A 60 -6.07 26.45 -19.43
C SER A 60 -5.27 26.19 -18.15
N PHE A 61 -5.94 25.70 -17.12
CA PHE A 61 -5.27 25.01 -16.03
C PHE A 61 -4.72 23.73 -16.64
N SER A 62 -3.53 23.81 -17.25
CA SER A 62 -2.70 22.63 -17.36
C SER A 62 -2.57 22.12 -15.92
N PRO A 63 -2.95 20.86 -15.61
CA PRO A 63 -2.52 20.27 -14.38
C PRO A 63 -0.99 20.27 -14.45
N GLU A 64 -0.39 21.29 -13.85
CA GLU A 64 1.04 21.30 -13.61
C GLU A 64 1.25 20.00 -12.84
N VAL A 65 1.94 19.05 -13.46
CA VAL A 65 2.37 17.84 -12.77
C VAL A 65 3.20 18.39 -11.62
N ILE A 66 2.58 18.46 -10.43
CA ILE A 66 3.24 18.91 -9.22
C ILE A 66 4.36 17.91 -9.02
N GLY A 67 5.52 18.25 -9.57
CA GLY A 67 6.68 17.38 -9.56
C GLY A 67 7.09 17.14 -8.11
N GLU A 68 7.80 16.08 -7.88
CA GLU A 68 8.33 15.70 -6.56
C GLU A 68 9.08 16.88 -5.87
N ALA A 69 9.63 17.78 -6.66
CA ALA A 69 10.25 19.02 -6.18
C ALA A 69 9.30 19.91 -5.37
N ALA A 70 8.00 19.88 -5.66
CA ALA A 70 7.02 20.67 -4.91
C ALA A 70 6.69 20.06 -3.54
N MET A 71 7.10 18.83 -3.29
CA MET A 71 6.98 18.17 -1.97
C MET A 71 8.10 18.58 -1.01
N LEU A 72 9.15 19.27 -1.50
CA LEU A 72 10.31 19.65 -0.73
C LEU A 72 10.20 21.10 -0.22
N PRO A 73 10.78 21.41 0.94
CA PRO A 73 11.50 20.52 1.84
C PRO A 73 10.59 19.59 2.64
N VAL A 74 11.06 18.37 2.92
CA VAL A 74 10.41 17.47 3.88
C VAL A 74 11.13 17.54 5.22
N SER A 75 10.36 17.69 6.28
CA SER A 75 10.87 17.67 7.65
C SER A 75 9.94 16.87 8.56
N THR A 76 10.54 16.05 9.41
CA THR A 76 9.87 15.28 10.43
C THR A 76 10.46 15.64 11.80
N PRO A 77 9.86 16.58 12.53
CA PRO A 77 10.42 17.08 13.79
C PRO A 77 10.60 16.02 14.87
N GLU A 78 9.77 14.96 14.83
CA GLU A 78 9.82 13.86 15.79
C GLU A 78 11.01 12.93 15.59
N LEU A 79 11.67 13.02 14.44
CA LEU A 79 12.75 12.12 14.06
C LEU A 79 14.07 12.87 13.87
N SER A 80 15.14 12.31 14.41
CA SER A 80 16.51 12.80 14.23
C SER A 80 17.47 11.66 13.90
N PRO A 81 18.64 11.95 13.27
CA PRO A 81 19.68 10.93 13.11
C PRO A 81 20.10 10.36 14.46
N GLY A 82 20.25 9.04 14.55
CA GLY A 82 20.67 8.42 15.80
C GLY A 82 20.55 6.89 15.84
N LYS A 83 20.81 6.32 17.02
CA LYS A 83 20.75 4.87 17.22
C LYS A 83 19.33 4.42 17.50
N VAL A 84 18.92 3.37 16.81
CA VAL A 84 17.60 2.72 16.98
C VAL A 84 17.80 1.33 17.56
N ALA A 85 17.21 1.09 18.74
CA ALA A 85 17.15 -0.24 19.32
C ALA A 85 16.13 -1.10 18.59
N SER A 86 16.50 -2.33 18.25
CA SER A 86 15.57 -3.26 17.61
C SER A 86 14.40 -3.60 18.55
N ARG A 87 13.20 -3.62 18.00
CA ARG A 87 11.98 -3.94 18.74
C ARG A 87 11.03 -4.76 17.87
N PRO A 88 10.42 -5.84 18.45
CA PRO A 88 9.40 -6.59 17.74
C PRO A 88 8.16 -5.72 17.47
N LEU A 89 7.53 -5.98 16.33
CA LEU A 89 6.28 -5.37 15.87
C LEU A 89 5.32 -6.44 15.39
N GLN A 90 4.08 -6.03 15.16
CA GLN A 90 3.08 -6.80 14.42
C GLN A 90 2.36 -5.85 13.47
N LEU A 91 2.88 -5.73 12.25
CA LEU A 91 2.34 -4.87 11.20
C LEU A 91 2.20 -5.68 9.90
N PRO A 92 1.30 -6.67 9.87
CA PRO A 92 1.15 -7.52 8.70
C PRO A 92 0.81 -6.70 7.45
N GLY A 93 1.54 -6.96 6.36
CA GLY A 93 1.33 -6.32 5.07
C GLY A 93 2.05 -4.99 4.84
N ILE A 94 2.88 -4.52 5.79
CA ILE A 94 3.68 -3.30 5.56
C ILE A 94 4.84 -3.56 4.59
N GLY A 95 5.28 -4.82 4.48
CA GLY A 95 6.44 -5.19 3.70
C GLY A 95 7.75 -4.71 4.34
N ALA A 96 8.70 -4.31 3.51
CA ALA A 96 9.97 -3.73 3.97
C ALA A 96 9.98 -2.22 3.68
N LEU A 97 9.89 -1.41 4.71
CA LEU A 97 9.93 0.06 4.65
C LEU A 97 11.13 0.56 5.44
N PHE A 98 11.94 1.46 4.89
CA PHE A 98 13.01 2.08 5.67
C PHE A 98 12.89 3.61 5.71
N LEU A 99 13.28 4.18 6.84
CA LEU A 99 13.29 5.62 7.06
C LEU A 99 14.73 6.13 7.06
N ILE A 100 14.98 7.21 6.32
CA ILE A 100 16.29 7.88 6.23
C ILE A 100 16.12 9.39 6.12
N GLY A 101 17.21 10.10 6.36
CA GLY A 101 17.32 11.54 6.07
C GLY A 101 18.46 11.85 5.12
N ASP A 102 18.61 13.14 4.80
CA ASP A 102 19.74 13.65 4.01
C ASP A 102 20.90 14.07 4.92
N ASP A 103 21.42 13.11 5.69
CA ASP A 103 22.49 13.28 6.67
C ASP A 103 23.58 12.21 6.48
N PRO A 104 24.80 12.43 7.03
CA PRO A 104 25.91 11.49 6.88
C PRO A 104 25.62 10.08 7.39
N ASP A 105 24.91 9.96 8.52
CA ASP A 105 24.62 8.67 9.16
C ASP A 105 23.68 7.84 8.27
N SER A 106 22.63 8.48 7.72
CA SER A 106 21.73 7.86 6.75
C SER A 106 22.44 7.42 5.48
N ARG A 107 23.32 8.25 4.94
CA ARG A 107 24.09 7.92 3.73
C ARG A 107 25.03 6.72 3.97
N GLN A 108 25.72 6.71 5.11
CA GLN A 108 26.60 5.60 5.48
C GLN A 108 25.79 4.31 5.67
N TRP A 109 24.70 4.37 6.41
CA TRP A 109 23.82 3.23 6.64
C TRP A 109 23.26 2.66 5.34
N LEU A 110 22.79 3.54 4.45
CA LEU A 110 22.24 3.18 3.16
C LEU A 110 23.27 2.45 2.30
N SER A 111 24.51 2.94 2.25
CA SER A 111 25.60 2.31 1.51
C SER A 111 25.97 0.93 2.05
N GLN A 112 25.96 0.76 3.39
CA GLN A 112 26.26 -0.50 4.05
C GLN A 112 25.18 -1.56 3.82
N HIS A 113 23.93 -1.16 3.72
CA HIS A 113 22.78 -2.07 3.67
C HIS A 113 22.09 -2.16 2.31
N ALA A 114 22.62 -1.47 1.28
CA ALA A 114 22.05 -1.43 -0.06
C ALA A 114 21.66 -2.81 -0.61
N ALA A 115 22.55 -3.78 -0.52
CA ALA A 115 22.31 -5.14 -1.02
C ALA A 115 21.18 -5.86 -0.28
N THR A 116 21.10 -5.70 1.04
CA THR A 116 20.03 -6.29 1.87
C THR A 116 18.69 -5.63 1.58
N LEU A 117 18.65 -4.30 1.48
CA LEU A 117 17.45 -3.55 1.13
C LEU A 117 16.93 -3.93 -0.26
N THR A 118 17.82 -4.13 -1.22
CA THR A 118 17.45 -4.58 -2.57
C THR A 118 16.85 -5.99 -2.56
N LYS A 119 17.46 -6.92 -1.82
CA LYS A 119 16.91 -8.29 -1.67
C LYS A 119 15.53 -8.30 -1.07
N LEU A 120 15.25 -7.37 -0.12
CA LEU A 120 13.96 -7.23 0.53
C LEU A 120 12.96 -6.44 -0.31
N GLN A 121 13.37 -5.91 -1.47
CA GLN A 121 12.57 -4.98 -2.27
C GLN A 121 12.02 -3.82 -1.43
N ALA A 122 12.85 -3.32 -0.52
CA ALA A 122 12.45 -2.33 0.45
C ALA A 122 12.15 -0.97 -0.21
N VAL A 123 11.15 -0.29 0.30
CA VAL A 123 10.80 1.08 -0.11
C VAL A 123 11.37 2.06 0.91
N GLY A 124 12.02 3.12 0.44
CA GLY A 124 12.60 4.15 1.29
C GLY A 124 11.70 5.37 1.42
N LEU A 125 11.49 5.81 2.65
CA LEU A 125 10.88 7.08 2.97
C LEU A 125 11.96 8.05 3.43
N VAL A 126 12.15 9.14 2.65
CA VAL A 126 13.11 10.20 3.01
C VAL A 126 12.38 11.22 3.86
N VAL A 127 12.55 11.10 5.19
CA VAL A 127 11.76 11.83 6.18
C VAL A 127 12.31 13.22 6.54
N ASN A 128 13.57 13.45 6.20
CA ASN A 128 14.23 14.76 6.36
C ASN A 128 15.12 15.02 5.15
N VAL A 129 14.71 15.91 4.26
CA VAL A 129 15.49 16.31 3.07
C VAL A 129 15.13 17.74 2.69
N ARG A 130 16.14 18.51 2.37
CA ARG A 130 15.96 19.94 2.10
C ARG A 130 15.56 20.21 0.67
N ASP A 131 16.19 19.54 -0.27
CA ASP A 131 16.08 19.84 -1.69
C ASP A 131 16.25 18.59 -2.58
N MET A 132 16.04 18.79 -3.87
CA MET A 132 16.18 17.71 -4.86
C MET A 132 17.61 17.20 -4.99
N ALA A 133 18.62 18.01 -4.74
CA ALA A 133 20.01 17.58 -4.84
C ALA A 133 20.32 16.54 -3.75
N GLY A 134 19.87 16.78 -2.51
CA GLY A 134 19.95 15.81 -1.41
C GLY A 134 19.23 14.51 -1.71
N LEU A 135 18.01 14.59 -2.23
CA LEU A 135 17.24 13.40 -2.62
C LEU A 135 17.93 12.59 -3.72
N GLN A 136 18.45 13.25 -4.74
CA GLN A 136 19.17 12.58 -5.82
C GLN A 136 20.48 11.96 -5.34
N ALA A 137 21.20 12.62 -4.44
CA ALA A 137 22.40 12.03 -3.83
C ALA A 137 22.12 10.72 -3.08
N LEU A 138 20.98 10.62 -2.40
CA LEU A 138 20.54 9.37 -1.76
C LEU A 138 20.20 8.29 -2.79
N ARG A 139 19.51 8.65 -3.88
CA ARG A 139 19.14 7.70 -4.96
C ARG A 139 20.36 7.09 -5.64
N VAL A 140 21.42 7.84 -5.80
CA VAL A 140 22.68 7.35 -6.39
C VAL A 140 23.30 6.22 -5.54
N LEU A 141 23.11 6.23 -4.23
CA LEU A 141 23.66 5.19 -3.33
C LEU A 141 22.94 3.86 -3.46
N VAL A 142 21.67 3.86 -3.88
CA VAL A 142 20.83 2.66 -3.98
C VAL A 142 20.05 2.64 -5.30
N PRO A 143 20.76 2.49 -6.43
CA PRO A 143 20.10 2.45 -7.72
C PRO A 143 19.13 1.26 -7.78
N GLY A 144 17.89 1.53 -8.21
CA GLY A 144 16.83 0.53 -8.30
C GLY A 144 15.93 0.39 -7.07
N LEU A 145 16.22 1.08 -5.96
CA LEU A 145 15.27 1.21 -4.86
C LEU A 145 14.39 2.46 -5.03
N LEU A 146 13.13 2.31 -4.66
CA LEU A 146 12.21 3.44 -4.63
C LEU A 146 12.49 4.29 -3.38
N LEU A 147 12.85 5.55 -3.57
CA LEU A 147 12.97 6.56 -2.52
C LEU A 147 11.93 7.65 -2.75
N SER A 148 11.06 7.87 -1.77
CA SER A 148 10.01 8.89 -1.82
C SER A 148 10.18 9.89 -0.67
N PRO A 149 10.23 11.20 -0.94
CA PRO A 149 10.23 12.21 0.10
C PRO A 149 8.83 12.30 0.71
N ALA A 150 8.71 12.09 2.02
CA ALA A 150 7.46 12.26 2.73
C ALA A 150 7.68 12.38 4.25
N SER A 151 6.78 13.08 4.94
CA SER A 151 6.84 13.17 6.40
C SER A 151 6.65 11.81 7.06
N GLY A 152 7.54 11.50 8.01
CA GLY A 152 7.48 10.31 8.86
C GLY A 152 6.73 10.52 10.18
N SER A 153 6.11 11.69 10.41
CA SER A 153 5.53 12.07 11.71
C SER A 153 4.50 11.07 12.23
N GLU A 154 3.62 10.57 11.35
CA GLU A 154 2.62 9.59 11.75
C GLU A 154 3.25 8.24 12.15
N LEU A 155 4.23 7.77 11.38
CA LEU A 155 4.97 6.55 11.71
C LEU A 155 5.78 6.73 13.01
N ALA A 156 6.43 7.88 13.16
CA ALA A 156 7.19 8.20 14.38
C ALA A 156 6.31 8.11 15.62
N ARG A 157 5.14 8.74 15.59
CA ARG A 157 4.19 8.72 16.72
C ARG A 157 3.64 7.32 16.99
N ARG A 158 3.16 6.62 15.95
CA ARG A 158 2.57 5.29 16.11
C ARG A 158 3.56 4.26 16.61
N LEU A 159 4.78 4.28 16.08
CA LEU A 159 5.82 3.32 16.42
C LEU A 159 6.71 3.79 17.57
N GLN A 160 6.48 5.01 18.09
CA GLN A 160 7.31 5.65 19.12
C GLN A 160 8.79 5.68 18.70
N LEU A 161 9.03 5.98 17.42
CA LEU A 161 10.36 6.17 16.88
C LEU A 161 10.82 7.59 17.14
N GLN A 162 12.09 7.74 17.51
CA GLN A 162 12.75 9.04 17.74
C GLN A 162 13.92 9.24 16.80
N HIS A 163 14.43 8.15 16.22
CA HIS A 163 15.63 8.19 15.41
C HIS A 163 15.49 7.39 14.12
N TYR A 164 16.30 7.77 13.16
CA TYR A 164 16.57 7.05 11.93
C TYR A 164 18.09 7.00 11.69
N PRO A 165 18.67 6.18 10.81
CA PRO A 165 18.01 5.27 9.88
C PRO A 165 17.44 4.01 10.56
N VAL A 166 16.38 3.44 9.98
CA VAL A 166 15.73 2.23 10.51
C VAL A 166 14.99 1.50 9.40
N LEU A 167 15.06 0.16 9.39
CA LEU A 167 14.21 -0.71 8.61
C LEU A 167 13.04 -1.19 9.44
N ILE A 168 11.84 -1.10 8.90
CA ILE A 168 10.58 -1.56 9.48
C ILE A 168 10.09 -2.72 8.61
N THR A 169 9.76 -3.84 9.23
CA THR A 169 9.20 -5.02 8.59
C THR A 169 7.91 -5.42 9.29
N ASP A 170 7.24 -6.43 8.79
CA ASP A 170 6.00 -6.96 9.39
C ASP A 170 6.17 -7.39 10.86
N THR A 171 7.38 -7.78 11.25
CA THR A 171 7.66 -8.42 12.55
C THR A 171 8.53 -7.60 13.47
N GLN A 172 9.26 -6.63 12.97
CA GLN A 172 10.19 -5.81 13.78
C GLN A 172 10.61 -4.53 13.08
N PHE A 173 11.14 -3.59 13.86
CA PHE A 173 12.02 -2.59 13.29
C PHE A 173 13.45 -2.74 13.85
N SER A 174 14.43 -2.45 13.00
CA SER A 174 15.85 -2.57 13.33
C SER A 174 16.70 -1.63 12.50
N GLN A 175 17.76 -1.10 13.11
CA GLN A 175 18.80 -0.36 12.40
C GLN A 175 19.91 -1.29 11.91
N GLN A 176 20.13 -2.40 12.61
CA GLN A 176 21.11 -3.41 12.22
C GLN A 176 20.45 -4.48 11.39
N LEU A 177 20.91 -4.64 10.15
CA LEU A 177 20.43 -5.64 9.22
C LEU A 177 21.49 -6.73 9.14
N SER A 178 21.10 -7.94 9.57
CA SER A 178 21.95 -9.11 9.31
C SER A 178 21.96 -9.43 7.82
N PRO A 179 23.09 -9.79 7.24
CA PRO A 179 23.25 -10.12 5.83
C PRO A 179 22.45 -11.33 5.38
#